data_8bb03ad4eedc5ada4bdce70bb29a5c5d
#
_entry.id   8bb03ad4eedc5ada4bdce70bb29a5c5d
#
_cell.length_a   1.000
_cell.length_b   1.000
_cell.length_c   1.000
_cell.angle_alpha   90.00
_cell.angle_beta   90.00
_cell.angle_gamma   90.00
#
_symmetry.space_group_name_H-M   'P 1'
#
loop_
_entity.id
_entity.type
_entity.pdbx_description
1 polymer ?
#
loop_
_entity_poly.entity_id
_entity_poly.type
_entity_poly.pdbx_seq_one_letter_code
_entity_poly.pdbx_strand_id
1 'polypeptide(L)'
;MKKGITLILSLVMAVTLLAGCGASGSEDGSAESGDTAEVQLSGAVALNGSTSMEKVVGVLGEQFMADNQGVSVTYDATGSGAGIEAASNGRADIGLSSRAVKDEEAASGLVGTTVALDGIAVIVNAESAVADLTVEQIAKIFTGEITDWSEVGGAAGTISCVGREAGSGTRDGFESNTDTEDACKMDQELTSTGAVIEAVAGNPNAIGYASLSSVEGKDTVKAVTVGGVECSEATVLDGSYEIQRPFVFVTKADAELSAQAQAFFDFATSTAANDLIRAAGAVPVAK
;
A
#
# COMPACT_ATOMS: atom_id res chain seq x y z
N MET A 1 27.66 -35.68 -48.41
CA MET A 1 27.35 -37.12 -48.49
C MET A 1 26.02 -37.33 -47.77
N LYS A 2 24.97 -37.47 -48.59
CA LYS A 2 24.11 -38.70 -48.72
C LYS A 2 23.36 -39.00 -47.44
N LYS A 3 22.09 -38.93 -47.38
CA LYS A 3 20.87 -39.49 -48.03
C LYS A 3 19.93 -39.67 -46.83
N GLY A 4 18.65 -39.50 -46.76
CA GLY A 4 17.57 -39.59 -47.70
C GLY A 4 16.33 -40.09 -46.95
N ILE A 5 15.19 -39.47 -47.22
CA ILE A 5 13.95 -40.11 -47.67
C ILE A 5 13.32 -41.13 -46.70
N THR A 6 12.03 -41.05 -46.26
CA THR A 6 10.79 -41.18 -47.04
C THR A 6 9.54 -40.99 -46.15
N LEU A 7 8.66 -40.18 -46.56
CA LEU A 7 7.22 -40.14 -46.66
C LEU A 7 6.50 -41.50 -46.53
N ILE A 8 5.41 -41.61 -45.76
CA ILE A 8 4.22 -42.36 -46.18
C ILE A 8 2.96 -41.73 -45.52
N LEU A 9 2.07 -41.38 -46.35
CA LEU A 9 0.69 -40.95 -46.32
C LEU A 9 -0.24 -42.15 -46.11
N SER A 10 -1.24 -42.05 -45.29
CA SER A 10 -2.43 -42.89 -45.40
C SER A 10 -3.68 -42.23 -44.85
N LEU A 11 -4.51 -41.84 -45.75
CA LEU A 11 -5.90 -41.41 -45.69
C LEU A 11 -6.81 -42.64 -45.58
N VAL A 12 -7.74 -42.63 -44.62
CA VAL A 12 -8.98 -43.41 -44.79
C VAL A 12 -10.16 -42.64 -44.16
N MET A 13 -11.08 -42.37 -45.03
CA MET A 13 -12.40 -41.76 -44.86
C MET A 13 -13.43 -42.89 -44.71
N ALA A 14 -14.30 -42.83 -43.73
CA ALA A 14 -15.53 -43.60 -43.78
C ALA A 14 -16.69 -42.84 -43.15
N VAL A 15 -17.58 -42.39 -43.98
CA VAL A 15 -18.91 -41.84 -43.70
C VAL A 15 -19.89 -42.99 -43.57
N THR A 16 -20.74 -43.00 -42.54
CA THR A 16 -22.02 -43.72 -42.59
C THR A 16 -23.11 -42.91 -41.89
N LEU A 17 -24.00 -42.40 -42.72
CA LEU A 17 -25.33 -41.92 -42.36
C LEU A 17 -26.27 -43.12 -42.17
N LEU A 18 -27.08 -43.12 -41.09
CA LEU A 18 -28.36 -43.81 -41.07
C LEU A 18 -29.39 -42.98 -40.28
N ALA A 19 -30.39 -42.58 -40.95
CA ALA A 19 -31.60 -41.98 -40.44
C ALA A 19 -32.55 -43.08 -39.85
N GLY A 20 -33.23 -42.74 -38.76
CA GLY A 20 -34.31 -43.55 -38.19
C GLY A 20 -35.26 -42.68 -37.38
N CYS A 21 -36.42 -42.36 -37.93
CA CYS A 21 -37.56 -41.75 -37.26
C CYS A 21 -38.25 -42.77 -36.35
N GLY A 22 -38.73 -42.33 -35.16
CA GLY A 22 -39.71 -43.05 -34.34
C GLY A 22 -40.16 -42.20 -33.18
N ALA A 23 -41.40 -41.78 -33.18
CA ALA A 23 -42.07 -40.94 -32.19
C ALA A 23 -42.48 -41.75 -30.94
N SER A 24 -42.46 -41.12 -29.78
CA SER A 24 -43.51 -40.98 -28.76
C SER A 24 -42.96 -40.71 -27.35
N GLY A 25 -43.25 -39.56 -26.80
CA GLY A 25 -43.71 -39.16 -25.49
C GLY A 25 -43.06 -39.72 -24.24
N SER A 26 -42.41 -38.85 -23.47
CA SER A 26 -42.69 -38.65 -22.03
C SER A 26 -41.85 -37.50 -21.54
N GLU A 27 -42.48 -36.57 -20.88
CA GLU A 27 -41.91 -35.48 -20.12
C GLU A 27 -40.99 -36.07 -19.02
N ASP A 28 -39.74 -35.62 -18.97
CA ASP A 28 -38.99 -35.64 -17.72
C ASP A 28 -38.02 -34.45 -17.71
N GLY A 29 -38.07 -33.70 -16.60
CA GLY A 29 -37.44 -32.42 -16.44
C GLY A 29 -35.92 -32.52 -16.54
N SER A 30 -35.35 -31.95 -17.59
CA SER A 30 -33.96 -31.59 -17.65
C SER A 30 -33.72 -30.41 -16.70
N ALA A 31 -33.21 -30.72 -15.53
CA ALA A 31 -32.50 -29.72 -14.72
C ALA A 31 -31.33 -29.21 -15.57
N GLU A 32 -31.46 -28.01 -16.09
CA GLU A 32 -30.33 -27.19 -16.55
C GLU A 32 -29.40 -27.02 -15.37
N SER A 33 -28.38 -27.88 -15.24
CA SER A 33 -27.19 -27.52 -14.48
C SER A 33 -26.56 -26.36 -15.24
N GLY A 34 -26.91 -25.15 -14.78
CA GLY A 34 -26.18 -23.95 -15.14
C GLY A 34 -24.74 -24.13 -14.67
N ASP A 35 -23.88 -24.57 -15.57
CA ASP A 35 -22.46 -24.43 -15.48
C ASP A 35 -22.18 -22.93 -15.57
N THR A 36 -22.21 -22.24 -14.41
CA THR A 36 -21.65 -20.90 -14.28
C THR A 36 -20.15 -21.10 -14.42
N ALA A 37 -19.66 -21.04 -15.66
CA ALA A 37 -18.25 -20.90 -15.91
C ALA A 37 -17.78 -19.70 -15.06
N GLU A 38 -17.02 -19.97 -13.99
CA GLU A 38 -16.33 -18.93 -13.23
C GLU A 38 -15.53 -18.14 -14.26
N VAL A 39 -15.87 -16.88 -14.43
CA VAL A 39 -15.10 -15.96 -15.29
C VAL A 39 -13.72 -15.84 -14.68
N GLN A 40 -12.77 -16.59 -15.19
CA GLN A 40 -11.39 -16.55 -14.71
C GLN A 40 -10.82 -15.15 -14.98
N LEU A 41 -10.54 -14.41 -13.92
CA LEU A 41 -9.92 -13.08 -14.01
C LEU A 41 -8.55 -13.20 -14.67
N SER A 42 -8.21 -12.26 -15.55
CA SER A 42 -6.91 -12.18 -16.18
C SER A 42 -6.55 -10.74 -16.54
N GLY A 43 -5.24 -10.47 -16.64
CA GLY A 43 -4.72 -9.16 -16.99
C GLY A 43 -3.88 -8.54 -15.89
N ALA A 44 -3.54 -7.25 -16.03
CA ALA A 44 -2.72 -6.52 -15.06
C ALA A 44 -3.59 -5.59 -14.21
N VAL A 45 -3.17 -5.42 -12.94
CA VAL A 45 -3.61 -4.35 -12.03
C VAL A 45 -2.42 -3.47 -11.76
N ALA A 46 -2.49 -2.19 -12.13
CA ALA A 46 -1.43 -1.22 -11.96
C ALA A 46 -1.69 -0.34 -10.74
N LEU A 47 -0.82 -0.46 -9.72
CA LEU A 47 -0.81 0.37 -8.51
C LEU A 47 0.36 1.36 -8.59
N ASN A 48 0.15 2.59 -8.16
CA ASN A 48 1.19 3.61 -8.13
C ASN A 48 1.01 4.52 -6.92
N GLY A 49 2.09 4.87 -6.21
CA GLY A 49 2.01 5.91 -5.19
C GLY A 49 2.81 5.67 -3.92
N SER A 50 2.15 5.81 -2.79
CA SER A 50 2.75 5.88 -1.45
C SER A 50 3.77 4.79 -1.15
N THR A 51 5.02 5.18 -0.91
CA THR A 51 6.10 4.26 -0.50
C THR A 51 5.90 3.64 0.90
N SER A 52 5.05 4.23 1.74
CA SER A 52 4.69 3.67 3.04
C SER A 52 3.74 2.49 2.95
N MET A 53 3.02 2.35 1.83
CA MET A 53 2.07 1.26 1.61
C MET A 53 2.71 0.01 1.01
N GLU A 54 4.00 0.05 0.68
CA GLU A 54 4.72 -1.02 -0.02
C GLU A 54 4.49 -2.40 0.60
N LYS A 55 4.67 -2.53 1.92
CA LYS A 55 4.51 -3.81 2.62
C LYS A 55 3.05 -4.29 2.59
N VAL A 56 2.09 -3.39 2.78
CA VAL A 56 0.66 -3.70 2.77
C VAL A 56 0.20 -4.15 1.39
N VAL A 57 0.49 -3.35 0.34
CA VAL A 57 0.06 -3.70 -1.02
C VAL A 57 0.83 -4.89 -1.58
N GLY A 58 2.06 -5.11 -1.12
CA GLY A 58 2.86 -6.29 -1.45
C GLY A 58 2.16 -7.58 -1.02
N VAL A 59 1.81 -7.71 0.26
CA VAL A 59 1.13 -8.93 0.76
C VAL A 59 -0.28 -9.10 0.18
N LEU A 60 -1.02 -8.01 -0.04
CA LEU A 60 -2.33 -8.05 -0.68
C LEU A 60 -2.22 -8.49 -2.14
N GLY A 61 -1.26 -7.96 -2.88
CA GLY A 61 -1.02 -8.31 -4.28
C GLY A 61 -0.56 -9.77 -4.44
N GLU A 62 0.34 -10.24 -3.58
CA GLU A 62 0.81 -11.64 -3.58
C GLU A 62 -0.35 -12.61 -3.32
N GLN A 63 -1.18 -12.36 -2.31
CA GLN A 63 -2.33 -13.20 -2.02
C GLN A 63 -3.35 -13.17 -3.17
N PHE A 64 -3.66 -11.99 -3.70
CA PHE A 64 -4.61 -11.88 -4.80
C PHE A 64 -4.14 -12.61 -6.06
N MET A 65 -2.86 -12.52 -6.40
CA MET A 65 -2.26 -13.28 -7.53
C MET A 65 -2.23 -14.79 -7.27
N ALA A 66 -2.05 -15.23 -6.03
CA ALA A 66 -2.12 -16.64 -5.68
C ALA A 66 -3.52 -17.21 -5.91
N ASP A 67 -4.55 -16.44 -5.58
CA ASP A 67 -5.95 -16.82 -5.75
C ASP A 67 -6.45 -16.65 -7.20
N ASN A 68 -5.80 -15.78 -7.99
CA ASN A 68 -6.17 -15.42 -9.37
C ASN A 68 -4.97 -15.54 -10.31
N GLN A 69 -4.58 -16.76 -10.67
CA GLN A 69 -3.35 -17.06 -11.44
C GLN A 69 -3.24 -16.38 -12.82
N GLY A 70 -4.36 -15.87 -13.36
CA GLY A 70 -4.38 -15.11 -14.61
C GLY A 70 -4.10 -13.61 -14.45
N VAL A 71 -3.99 -13.12 -13.19
CA VAL A 71 -3.81 -11.70 -12.86
C VAL A 71 -2.38 -11.42 -12.44
N SER A 72 -1.84 -10.28 -12.85
CA SER A 72 -0.61 -9.71 -12.33
C SER A 72 -0.91 -8.39 -11.62
N VAL A 73 -0.41 -8.20 -10.41
CA VAL A 73 -0.46 -6.93 -9.67
C VAL A 73 0.92 -6.30 -9.70
N THR A 74 1.00 -5.06 -10.19
CA THR A 74 2.25 -4.30 -10.25
C THR A 74 2.14 -3.06 -9.36
N TYR A 75 3.24 -2.65 -8.75
CA TYR A 75 3.29 -1.49 -7.88
C TYR A 75 4.54 -0.64 -8.13
N ASP A 76 4.32 0.65 -8.38
CA ASP A 76 5.37 1.65 -8.52
C ASP A 76 5.37 2.59 -7.30
N ALA A 77 6.43 2.56 -6.51
CA ALA A 77 6.62 3.33 -5.30
C ALA A 77 7.09 4.76 -5.59
N THR A 78 6.17 5.67 -5.92
CA THR A 78 6.48 7.02 -6.43
C THR A 78 6.12 8.17 -5.47
N GLY A 79 5.46 7.85 -4.33
CA GLY A 79 4.91 8.84 -3.40
C GLY A 79 3.43 9.15 -3.64
N SER A 80 2.74 9.63 -2.57
CA SER A 80 1.28 9.78 -2.59
C SER A 80 0.79 10.76 -3.65
N GLY A 81 1.44 11.92 -3.80
CA GLY A 81 1.05 12.90 -4.82
C GLY A 81 1.15 12.35 -6.23
N ALA A 82 2.23 11.63 -6.56
CA ALA A 82 2.41 11.00 -7.86
C ALA A 82 1.40 9.87 -8.10
N GLY A 83 1.04 9.10 -7.05
CA GLY A 83 0.01 8.07 -7.13
C GLY A 83 -1.39 8.64 -7.40
N ILE A 84 -1.75 9.73 -6.71
CA ILE A 84 -3.00 10.45 -6.92
C ILE A 84 -3.06 10.99 -8.36
N GLU A 85 -1.97 11.58 -8.84
CA GLU A 85 -1.86 12.05 -10.23
C GLU A 85 -1.96 10.90 -11.23
N ALA A 86 -1.33 9.75 -10.95
CA ALA A 86 -1.39 8.58 -11.83
C ALA A 86 -2.81 8.03 -11.97
N ALA A 87 -3.58 7.95 -10.87
CA ALA A 87 -5.00 7.60 -10.90
C ALA A 87 -5.83 8.62 -11.68
N SER A 88 -5.61 9.92 -11.44
CA SER A 88 -6.30 11.00 -12.14
C SER A 88 -6.13 10.94 -13.65
N ASN A 89 -4.92 10.60 -14.12
CA ASN A 89 -4.55 10.55 -15.53
C ASN A 89 -4.76 9.15 -16.17
N GLY A 90 -5.27 8.16 -15.42
CA GLY A 90 -5.46 6.80 -15.90
C GLY A 90 -4.15 6.06 -16.19
N ARG A 91 -3.02 6.46 -15.60
CA ARG A 91 -1.72 5.77 -15.68
C ARG A 91 -1.60 4.62 -14.69
N ALA A 92 -2.43 4.62 -13.65
CA ALA A 92 -2.63 3.52 -12.72
C ALA A 92 -4.12 3.25 -12.58
N ASP A 93 -4.49 2.00 -12.35
CA ASP A 93 -5.86 1.61 -12.04
C ASP A 93 -6.25 2.14 -10.66
N ILE A 94 -5.34 2.07 -9.70
CA ILE A 94 -5.53 2.53 -8.33
C ILE A 94 -4.31 3.33 -7.88
N GLY A 95 -4.54 4.57 -7.48
CA GLY A 95 -3.55 5.40 -6.80
C GLY A 95 -3.44 5.02 -5.32
N LEU A 96 -2.23 5.08 -4.78
CA LEU A 96 -1.97 4.77 -3.38
C LEU A 96 -1.57 6.04 -2.64
N SER A 97 -2.31 6.39 -1.60
CA SER A 97 -2.04 7.56 -0.78
C SER A 97 -1.95 7.22 0.69
N SER A 98 -1.00 7.79 1.38
CA SER A 98 -0.87 7.74 2.84
C SER A 98 -1.33 9.06 3.51
N ARG A 99 -2.32 9.67 2.92
CA ARG A 99 -3.17 10.75 3.43
C ARG A 99 -4.55 10.70 2.78
N ALA A 100 -5.51 11.39 3.34
CA ALA A 100 -6.80 11.58 2.70
C ALA A 100 -6.66 12.33 1.36
N VAL A 101 -7.61 12.12 0.47
CA VAL A 101 -7.78 12.93 -0.75
C VAL A 101 -8.18 14.34 -0.32
N LYS A 102 -7.50 15.35 -0.86
CA LYS A 102 -7.78 16.76 -0.57
C LYS A 102 -9.07 17.21 -1.28
N ASP A 103 -9.72 18.26 -0.77
CA ASP A 103 -10.97 18.79 -1.35
C ASP A 103 -10.83 19.14 -2.84
N GLU A 104 -9.69 19.71 -3.25
CA GLU A 104 -9.38 20.05 -4.64
C GLU A 104 -9.21 18.82 -5.53
N GLU A 105 -8.65 17.73 -4.98
CA GLU A 105 -8.50 16.44 -5.66
C GLU A 105 -9.87 15.76 -5.80
N ALA A 106 -10.68 15.79 -4.74
CA ALA A 106 -12.06 15.27 -4.78
C ALA A 106 -12.93 16.08 -5.76
N ALA A 107 -12.78 17.41 -5.80
CA ALA A 107 -13.48 18.26 -6.76
C ALA A 107 -13.08 17.98 -8.22
N SER A 108 -11.90 17.40 -8.46
CA SER A 108 -11.45 16.92 -9.78
C SER A 108 -11.92 15.50 -10.12
N GLY A 109 -12.81 14.92 -9.30
CA GLY A 109 -13.44 13.62 -9.55
C GLY A 109 -12.67 12.43 -8.98
N LEU A 110 -11.75 12.64 -8.03
CA LEU A 110 -11.07 11.55 -7.35
C LEU A 110 -11.82 11.11 -6.11
N VAL A 111 -11.85 9.80 -5.88
CA VAL A 111 -12.47 9.16 -4.72
C VAL A 111 -11.41 8.42 -3.92
N GLY A 112 -11.33 8.72 -2.62
CA GLY A 112 -10.47 8.03 -1.69
C GLY A 112 -11.23 7.00 -0.87
N THR A 113 -10.76 5.76 -0.85
CA THR A 113 -11.27 4.68 0.02
C THR A 113 -10.21 4.27 1.01
N THR A 114 -10.48 4.45 2.30
CA THR A 114 -9.55 4.03 3.36
C THR A 114 -9.49 2.51 3.45
N VAL A 115 -8.29 1.95 3.36
CA VAL A 115 -8.02 0.50 3.42
C VAL A 115 -7.51 0.10 4.80
N ALA A 116 -6.68 0.98 5.39
CA ALA A 116 -6.09 0.76 6.70
C ALA A 116 -5.79 2.10 7.40
N LEU A 117 -5.51 2.07 8.70
CA LEU A 117 -4.83 3.14 9.41
C LEU A 117 -3.36 2.76 9.61
N ASP A 118 -2.50 3.76 9.70
CA ASP A 118 -1.06 3.59 9.91
C ASP A 118 -0.54 4.62 10.90
N GLY A 119 0.23 4.17 11.89
CA GLY A 119 0.96 5.06 12.77
C GLY A 119 2.18 5.64 12.05
N ILE A 120 2.42 6.93 12.20
CA ILE A 120 3.67 7.55 11.76
C ILE A 120 4.63 7.50 12.94
N ALA A 121 5.47 6.47 12.98
CA ALA A 121 6.46 6.31 14.02
C ALA A 121 7.54 7.38 13.89
N VAL A 122 7.80 8.11 14.98
CA VAL A 122 8.97 8.98 15.11
C VAL A 122 10.16 8.10 15.45
N ILE A 123 11.18 8.08 14.59
CA ILE A 123 12.31 7.15 14.68
C ILE A 123 13.62 7.88 14.94
N VAL A 124 14.44 7.23 15.74
CA VAL A 124 15.82 7.62 16.00
C VAL A 124 16.75 6.44 15.74
N ASN A 125 18.05 6.69 15.64
CA ASN A 125 19.04 5.61 15.55
C ASN A 125 18.90 4.65 16.75
N ALA A 126 19.12 3.36 16.54
CA ALA A 126 19.00 2.34 17.58
C ALA A 126 19.85 2.61 18.84
N GLU A 127 21.00 3.28 18.66
CA GLU A 127 21.93 3.65 19.75
C GLU A 127 21.51 4.91 20.51
N SER A 128 20.52 5.68 20.04
CA SER A 128 20.05 6.90 20.71
C SER A 128 19.58 6.60 22.15
N ALA A 129 19.90 7.46 23.10
CA ALA A 129 19.40 7.37 24.48
C ALA A 129 17.95 7.88 24.63
N VAL A 130 17.44 8.63 23.64
CA VAL A 130 16.07 9.18 23.68
C VAL A 130 15.05 8.06 23.52
N ALA A 131 14.09 7.99 24.42
CA ALA A 131 13.06 6.95 24.42
C ALA A 131 11.64 7.52 24.29
N ASP A 132 11.41 8.78 24.67
CA ASP A 132 10.12 9.46 24.63
C ASP A 132 10.29 10.91 24.20
N LEU A 133 9.33 11.41 23.43
CA LEU A 133 9.20 12.82 23.04
C LEU A 133 7.73 13.21 23.06
N THR A 134 7.41 14.41 23.52
CA THR A 134 6.05 14.95 23.34
C THR A 134 5.86 15.46 21.90
N VAL A 135 4.60 15.55 21.45
CA VAL A 135 4.28 16.15 20.12
C VAL A 135 4.87 17.57 20.01
N GLU A 136 4.81 18.36 21.09
CA GLU A 136 5.40 19.70 21.13
C GLU A 136 6.93 19.67 20.94
N GLN A 137 7.65 18.73 21.59
CA GLN A 137 9.09 18.58 21.41
C GLN A 137 9.43 18.15 19.98
N ILE A 138 8.66 17.23 19.41
CA ILE A 138 8.82 16.79 18.01
C ILE A 138 8.64 18.00 17.08
N ALA A 139 7.58 18.77 17.25
CA ALA A 139 7.34 19.99 16.48
C ALA A 139 8.51 20.96 16.55
N LYS A 140 9.01 21.24 17.77
CA LYS A 140 10.13 22.15 17.99
C LYS A 140 11.45 21.65 17.39
N ILE A 141 11.67 20.34 17.40
CA ILE A 141 12.83 19.73 16.74
C ILE A 141 12.74 19.96 15.23
N PHE A 142 11.62 19.61 14.62
CA PHE A 142 11.48 19.69 13.17
C PHE A 142 11.33 21.14 12.65
N THR A 143 10.93 22.09 13.49
CA THR A 143 10.97 23.54 13.16
C THR A 143 12.31 24.20 13.47
N GLY A 144 13.24 23.48 14.10
CA GLY A 144 14.60 23.94 14.42
C GLY A 144 14.63 24.90 15.63
N GLU A 145 13.66 24.82 16.54
CA GLU A 145 13.67 25.50 17.81
C GLU A 145 14.48 24.72 18.85
N ILE A 146 14.43 23.38 18.82
CA ILE A 146 15.29 22.46 19.57
C ILE A 146 16.28 21.87 18.58
N THR A 147 17.58 22.05 18.86
CA THR A 147 18.66 21.64 17.93
C THR A 147 19.71 20.74 18.55
N ASP A 148 19.65 20.50 19.85
CA ASP A 148 20.56 19.62 20.56
C ASP A 148 19.80 18.58 21.39
N TRP A 149 20.25 17.33 21.32
CA TRP A 149 19.59 16.21 22.03
C TRP A 149 19.57 16.39 23.55
N SER A 150 20.50 17.15 24.14
CA SER A 150 20.53 17.43 25.59
C SER A 150 19.30 18.22 26.06
N GLU A 151 18.62 18.95 25.16
CA GLU A 151 17.42 19.71 25.50
C GLU A 151 16.19 18.80 25.71
N VAL A 152 16.26 17.56 25.24
CA VAL A 152 15.18 16.57 25.34
C VAL A 152 15.60 15.28 26.05
N GLY A 153 16.66 15.36 26.88
CA GLY A 153 17.10 14.24 27.73
C GLY A 153 18.04 13.25 27.05
N GLY A 154 18.52 13.55 25.85
CA GLY A 154 19.53 12.77 25.15
C GLY A 154 20.97 13.18 25.55
N ALA A 155 21.97 12.51 24.97
CA ALA A 155 23.36 12.95 25.04
C ALA A 155 23.53 14.21 24.18
N ALA A 156 24.42 15.13 24.63
CA ALA A 156 24.69 16.34 23.88
C ALA A 156 25.16 16.02 22.44
N GLY A 157 24.54 16.65 21.47
CA GLY A 157 24.83 16.46 20.06
C GLY A 157 23.78 17.14 19.19
N THR A 158 24.22 17.71 18.08
CA THR A 158 23.32 18.42 17.14
C THR A 158 22.36 17.41 16.51
N ILE A 159 21.06 17.71 16.58
CA ILE A 159 19.99 16.90 15.96
C ILE A 159 20.06 17.06 14.45
N SER A 160 19.95 15.94 13.73
CA SER A 160 19.82 15.94 12.27
C SER A 160 18.40 15.46 11.88
N CYS A 161 17.62 16.37 11.33
CA CYS A 161 16.24 16.11 10.92
C CYS A 161 16.19 15.49 9.52
N VAL A 162 15.69 14.27 9.43
CA VAL A 162 15.50 13.52 8.18
C VAL A 162 14.03 13.37 7.88
N GLY A 163 13.57 13.88 6.74
CA GLY A 163 12.19 13.82 6.36
C GLY A 163 11.96 13.43 4.91
N ARG A 164 10.76 13.67 4.46
CA ARG A 164 10.30 13.33 3.12
C ARG A 164 10.17 14.58 2.26
N GLU A 165 10.28 14.36 0.94
CA GLU A 165 10.03 15.37 -0.09
C GLU A 165 8.60 15.89 -0.08
N ALA A 166 8.38 17.04 -0.74
CA ALA A 166 7.04 17.55 -1.01
C ALA A 166 6.21 16.54 -1.84
N GLY A 167 4.91 16.43 -1.54
CA GLY A 167 4.01 15.45 -2.15
C GLY A 167 4.04 14.06 -1.48
N SER A 168 4.87 13.87 -0.45
CA SER A 168 4.81 12.68 0.39
C SER A 168 3.62 12.75 1.33
N GLY A 169 2.68 11.79 1.23
CA GLY A 169 1.58 11.70 2.19
C GLY A 169 2.04 11.39 3.62
N THR A 170 3.26 10.85 3.81
CA THR A 170 3.85 10.68 5.15
C THR A 170 4.26 12.03 5.73
N ARG A 171 4.85 12.90 4.91
CA ARG A 171 5.16 14.27 5.31
C ARG A 171 3.88 15.03 5.63
N ASP A 172 2.90 15.02 4.73
CA ASP A 172 1.61 15.70 4.94
C ASP A 172 0.95 15.24 6.25
N GLY A 173 0.90 13.92 6.51
CA GLY A 173 0.34 13.37 7.75
C GLY A 173 1.15 13.71 8.99
N PHE A 174 2.48 13.70 8.91
CA PHE A 174 3.35 14.07 10.02
C PHE A 174 3.19 15.55 10.38
N GLU A 175 3.33 16.44 9.39
CA GLU A 175 3.21 17.89 9.59
C GLU A 175 1.83 18.27 10.12
N SER A 176 0.75 17.66 9.62
CA SER A 176 -0.62 17.91 10.11
C SER A 176 -0.85 17.47 11.55
N ASN A 177 -0.27 16.33 11.97
CA ASN A 177 -0.43 15.86 13.35
C ASN A 177 0.51 16.56 14.35
N THR A 178 1.48 17.32 13.87
CA THR A 178 2.43 18.08 14.70
C THR A 178 2.26 19.60 14.60
N ASP A 179 1.24 20.05 13.86
CA ASP A 179 0.98 21.48 13.59
C ASP A 179 2.21 22.21 13.00
N THR A 180 2.90 21.53 12.06
CA THR A 180 4.15 22.04 11.46
C THR A 180 4.09 22.16 9.94
N GLU A 181 2.89 22.30 9.36
CA GLU A 181 2.70 22.43 7.92
C GLU A 181 3.57 23.55 7.35
N ASP A 182 4.35 23.22 6.33
CA ASP A 182 5.30 24.12 5.65
C ASP A 182 6.39 24.75 6.56
N ALA A 183 6.48 24.37 7.84
CA ALA A 183 7.42 24.92 8.80
C ALA A 183 8.63 24.02 9.10
N CYS A 184 8.58 22.76 8.70
CA CYS A 184 9.65 21.80 8.94
C CYS A 184 10.96 22.20 8.24
N LYS A 185 12.06 22.10 8.97
CA LYS A 185 13.44 22.32 8.49
C LYS A 185 14.17 20.99 8.47
N MET A 186 14.17 20.36 7.31
CA MET A 186 14.85 19.08 7.12
C MET A 186 16.30 19.29 6.69
N ASP A 187 17.24 18.58 7.34
CA ASP A 187 18.63 18.50 6.86
C ASP A 187 18.72 17.61 5.62
N GLN A 188 17.83 16.63 5.53
CA GLN A 188 17.70 15.75 4.38
C GLN A 188 16.24 15.53 4.03
N GLU A 189 15.89 15.74 2.76
CA GLU A 189 14.59 15.38 2.18
C GLU A 189 14.77 14.19 1.25
N LEU A 190 14.07 13.08 1.54
CA LEU A 190 14.25 11.81 0.87
C LEU A 190 12.97 11.34 0.17
N THR A 191 13.13 10.59 -0.93
CA THR A 191 12.03 10.24 -1.84
C THR A 191 11.28 8.97 -1.46
N SER A 192 11.71 8.25 -0.39
CA SER A 192 11.00 7.05 0.05
C SER A 192 11.07 6.86 1.56
N THR A 193 10.10 6.10 2.10
CA THR A 193 10.08 5.70 3.52
C THR A 193 11.32 4.89 3.90
N GLY A 194 11.73 3.96 3.03
CA GLY A 194 12.93 3.16 3.26
C GLY A 194 14.20 4.01 3.32
N ALA A 195 14.34 5.03 2.46
CA ALA A 195 15.49 5.92 2.48
C ALA A 195 15.59 6.73 3.79
N VAL A 196 14.46 7.17 4.37
CA VAL A 196 14.44 7.83 5.69
C VAL A 196 14.94 6.87 6.77
N ILE A 197 14.47 5.63 6.80
CA ILE A 197 14.89 4.62 7.76
C ILE A 197 16.40 4.39 7.65
N GLU A 198 16.95 4.22 6.45
CA GLU A 198 18.37 4.00 6.23
C GLU A 198 19.23 5.21 6.62
N ALA A 199 18.76 6.43 6.35
CA ALA A 199 19.47 7.66 6.74
C ALA A 199 19.51 7.82 8.28
N VAL A 200 18.41 7.52 8.97
CA VAL A 200 18.37 7.53 10.46
C VAL A 200 19.24 6.42 11.03
N ALA A 201 19.23 5.22 10.44
CA ALA A 201 20.10 4.11 10.85
C ALA A 201 21.61 4.45 10.71
N GLY A 202 21.95 5.22 9.68
CA GLY A 202 23.35 5.61 9.41
C GLY A 202 23.88 6.79 10.23
N ASN A 203 23.02 7.50 11.01
CA ASN A 203 23.42 8.69 11.76
C ASN A 203 22.92 8.63 13.22
N PRO A 204 23.82 8.45 14.21
CA PRO A 204 23.43 8.39 15.63
C PRO A 204 22.68 9.62 16.16
N ASN A 205 22.83 10.77 15.50
CA ASN A 205 22.17 12.02 15.87
C ASN A 205 20.89 12.31 15.06
N ALA A 206 20.48 11.39 14.18
CA ALA A 206 19.30 11.63 13.35
C ALA A 206 18.00 11.34 14.08
N ILE A 207 16.98 12.12 13.71
CA ILE A 207 15.56 11.87 13.92
C ILE A 207 14.86 11.88 12.58
N GLY A 208 13.86 11.03 12.43
CA GLY A 208 13.02 10.98 11.26
C GLY A 208 11.63 10.45 11.58
N TYR A 209 10.83 10.23 10.56
CA TYR A 209 9.51 9.62 10.71
C TYR A 209 9.25 8.63 9.57
N ALA A 210 8.57 7.55 9.90
CA ALA A 210 8.27 6.49 8.94
C ALA A 210 6.96 5.78 9.32
N SER A 211 6.36 5.07 8.36
CA SER A 211 5.23 4.19 8.62
C SER A 211 5.58 3.12 9.65
N LEU A 212 4.69 2.86 10.62
CA LEU A 212 4.82 1.76 11.58
C LEU A 212 5.08 0.43 10.85
N SER A 213 4.33 0.14 9.80
CA SER A 213 4.48 -1.06 8.98
C SER A 213 5.88 -1.23 8.38
N SER A 214 6.58 -0.11 8.09
CA SER A 214 7.94 -0.12 7.52
C SER A 214 9.03 -0.22 8.58
N VAL A 215 8.76 0.20 9.81
CA VAL A 215 9.71 0.19 10.95
C VAL A 215 9.70 -1.15 11.67
N GLU A 216 8.56 -1.82 11.69
CA GLU A 216 8.39 -3.10 12.37
C GLU A 216 9.41 -4.15 11.91
N GLY A 217 10.14 -4.75 12.89
CA GLY A 217 11.18 -5.73 12.63
C GLY A 217 12.54 -5.13 12.21
N LYS A 218 12.73 -3.82 12.30
CA LYS A 218 14.01 -3.14 12.05
C LYS A 218 14.79 -2.96 13.35
N ASP A 219 15.99 -3.52 13.41
CA ASP A 219 16.89 -3.41 14.58
C ASP A 219 17.84 -2.20 14.49
N THR A 220 17.90 -1.55 13.32
CA THR A 220 18.83 -0.43 13.05
C THR A 220 18.30 0.93 13.49
N VAL A 221 17.00 1.03 13.68
CA VAL A 221 16.29 2.21 14.18
C VAL A 221 15.34 1.80 15.30
N LYS A 222 14.93 2.74 16.12
CA LYS A 222 13.86 2.52 17.09
C LYS A 222 12.84 3.64 17.03
N ALA A 223 11.57 3.30 17.19
CA ALA A 223 10.51 4.26 17.44
C ALA A 223 10.61 4.77 18.87
N VAL A 224 10.52 6.08 19.06
CA VAL A 224 10.31 6.67 20.39
C VAL A 224 8.84 6.65 20.72
N THR A 225 8.48 6.59 22.01
CA THR A 225 7.11 6.85 22.43
C THR A 225 6.77 8.32 22.24
N VAL A 226 5.50 8.63 22.04
CA VAL A 226 5.00 10.00 21.90
C VAL A 226 4.12 10.31 23.10
N GLY A 227 4.64 11.14 24.02
CA GLY A 227 3.95 11.44 25.27
C GLY A 227 3.71 10.19 26.12
N GLY A 228 4.63 9.24 26.11
CA GLY A 228 4.53 7.96 26.81
C GLY A 228 3.71 6.89 26.06
N VAL A 229 3.15 7.18 24.89
CA VAL A 229 2.37 6.25 24.08
C VAL A 229 3.23 5.62 22.98
N GLU A 230 3.27 4.29 22.94
CA GLU A 230 3.98 3.54 21.88
C GLU A 230 3.20 3.60 20.56
N CYS A 231 3.91 3.72 19.44
CA CYS A 231 3.34 3.54 18.12
C CYS A 231 3.13 2.05 17.85
N SER A 232 1.90 1.58 17.99
CA SER A 232 1.52 0.17 17.83
C SER A 232 0.15 0.04 17.18
N GLU A 233 -0.20 -1.17 16.69
CA GLU A 233 -1.54 -1.44 16.16
C GLU A 233 -2.63 -1.05 17.16
N ALA A 234 -2.47 -1.43 18.43
CA ALA A 234 -3.47 -1.18 19.47
C ALA A 234 -3.70 0.31 19.73
N THR A 235 -2.61 1.09 19.82
CA THR A 235 -2.68 2.53 20.13
C THR A 235 -3.09 3.39 18.94
N VAL A 236 -2.83 2.90 17.71
CA VAL A 236 -3.36 3.49 16.48
C VAL A 236 -4.86 3.20 16.37
N LEU A 237 -5.29 1.96 16.67
CA LEU A 237 -6.69 1.55 16.59
C LEU A 237 -7.59 2.29 17.59
N ASP A 238 -7.14 2.47 18.83
CA ASP A 238 -7.91 3.15 19.88
C ASP A 238 -7.75 4.68 19.84
N GLY A 239 -6.86 5.20 18.97
CA GLY A 239 -6.62 6.62 18.79
C GLY A 239 -5.75 7.27 19.85
N SER A 240 -5.14 6.50 20.78
CA SER A 240 -4.24 7.05 21.80
C SER A 240 -2.88 7.48 21.25
N TYR A 241 -2.42 6.89 20.14
CA TYR A 241 -1.26 7.38 19.40
C TYR A 241 -1.67 8.49 18.43
N GLU A 242 -1.25 9.72 18.69
CA GLU A 242 -1.76 10.91 18.01
C GLU A 242 -1.26 11.04 16.55
N ILE A 243 -0.01 10.62 16.26
CA ILE A 243 0.60 10.81 14.94
C ILE A 243 0.24 9.63 14.02
N GLN A 244 -0.98 9.65 13.47
CA GLN A 244 -1.52 8.60 12.62
C GLN A 244 -2.24 9.15 11.39
N ARG A 245 -2.51 8.28 10.42
CA ARG A 245 -3.10 8.66 9.14
C ARG A 245 -3.78 7.48 8.44
N PRO A 246 -4.67 7.72 7.46
CA PRO A 246 -5.21 6.66 6.62
C PRO A 246 -4.22 6.23 5.53
N PHE A 247 -4.27 4.94 5.19
CA PHE A 247 -3.86 4.41 3.91
C PHE A 247 -5.07 4.35 2.99
N VAL A 248 -4.98 4.97 1.82
CA VAL A 248 -6.11 5.25 0.95
C VAL A 248 -5.84 4.74 -0.46
N PHE A 249 -6.78 3.99 -1.00
CA PHE A 249 -6.87 3.73 -2.43
C PHE A 249 -7.62 4.87 -3.09
N VAL A 250 -7.03 5.41 -4.16
CA VAL A 250 -7.58 6.54 -4.92
C VAL A 250 -7.97 6.06 -6.29
N THR A 251 -9.24 6.27 -6.64
CA THR A 251 -9.82 5.93 -7.93
C THR A 251 -10.52 7.13 -8.54
N LYS A 252 -10.89 7.06 -9.80
CA LYS A 252 -11.61 8.11 -10.49
C LYS A 252 -13.12 7.79 -10.52
N ALA A 253 -13.95 8.72 -10.07
CA ALA A 253 -15.39 8.51 -9.90
C ALA A 253 -16.15 8.19 -11.20
N ASP A 254 -15.66 8.73 -12.32
CA ASP A 254 -16.27 8.63 -13.66
C ASP A 254 -15.60 7.56 -14.54
N ALA A 255 -14.67 6.77 -14.01
CA ALA A 255 -14.00 5.69 -14.73
C ALA A 255 -14.28 4.34 -14.07
N GLU A 256 -14.72 3.38 -14.88
CA GLU A 256 -14.86 2.00 -14.44
C GLU A 256 -13.48 1.33 -14.37
N LEU A 257 -13.18 0.67 -13.25
CA LEU A 257 -12.03 -0.21 -13.16
C LEU A 257 -12.22 -1.42 -14.08
N SER A 258 -11.11 -1.96 -14.59
CA SER A 258 -11.15 -3.27 -15.23
C SER A 258 -11.64 -4.34 -14.25
N ALA A 259 -12.18 -5.47 -14.75
CA ALA A 259 -12.72 -6.52 -13.89
C ALA A 259 -11.72 -7.01 -12.84
N GLN A 260 -10.44 -7.18 -13.21
CA GLN A 260 -9.38 -7.60 -12.30
C GLN A 260 -8.99 -6.50 -11.30
N ALA A 261 -8.99 -5.22 -11.71
CA ALA A 261 -8.69 -4.11 -10.82
C ALA A 261 -9.82 -3.89 -9.81
N GLN A 262 -11.09 -4.03 -10.23
CA GLN A 262 -12.24 -3.98 -9.34
C GLN A 262 -12.21 -5.13 -8.32
N ALA A 263 -11.94 -6.36 -8.78
CA ALA A 263 -11.85 -7.51 -7.89
C ALA A 263 -10.70 -7.36 -6.86
N PHE A 264 -9.55 -6.81 -7.28
CA PHE A 264 -8.46 -6.50 -6.34
C PHE A 264 -8.88 -5.42 -5.33
N PHE A 265 -9.53 -4.36 -5.80
CA PHE A 265 -10.05 -3.29 -4.94
C PHE A 265 -11.04 -3.85 -3.90
N ASP A 266 -12.01 -4.66 -4.34
CA ASP A 266 -13.02 -5.27 -3.48
C ASP A 266 -12.37 -6.22 -2.45
N PHE A 267 -11.41 -7.04 -2.88
CA PHE A 267 -10.64 -7.89 -1.98
C PHE A 267 -9.90 -7.07 -0.92
N ALA A 268 -9.11 -6.09 -1.35
CA ALA A 268 -8.26 -5.28 -0.45
C ALA A 268 -9.05 -4.42 0.54
N THR A 269 -10.31 -4.07 0.21
CA THR A 269 -11.21 -3.28 1.07
C THR A 269 -12.19 -4.14 1.87
N SER A 270 -12.15 -5.46 1.71
CA SER A 270 -12.98 -6.41 2.42
C SER A 270 -12.37 -6.91 3.73
N THR A 271 -13.18 -7.56 4.56
CA THR A 271 -12.71 -8.22 5.79
C THR A 271 -11.74 -9.38 5.52
N ALA A 272 -11.75 -9.95 4.31
CA ALA A 272 -10.82 -11.02 3.91
C ALA A 272 -9.34 -10.55 3.91
N ALA A 273 -9.11 -9.25 3.72
CA ALA A 273 -7.77 -8.65 3.73
C ALA A 273 -7.26 -8.31 5.15
N ASN A 274 -8.11 -8.34 6.17
CA ASN A 274 -7.77 -7.82 7.50
C ASN A 274 -6.53 -8.48 8.12
N ASP A 275 -6.42 -9.80 8.05
CA ASP A 275 -5.28 -10.51 8.65
C ASP A 275 -3.98 -10.24 7.90
N LEU A 276 -4.05 -10.04 6.58
CA LEU A 276 -2.90 -9.67 5.75
C LEU A 276 -2.44 -8.24 6.06
N ILE A 277 -3.38 -7.31 6.22
CA ILE A 277 -3.10 -5.92 6.60
C ILE A 277 -2.41 -5.86 7.97
N ARG A 278 -2.91 -6.64 8.98
CA ARG A 278 -2.25 -6.75 10.30
C ARG A 278 -0.87 -7.36 10.20
N ALA A 279 -0.72 -8.45 9.45
CA ALA A 279 0.58 -9.09 9.25
C ALA A 279 1.59 -8.16 8.55
N ALA A 280 1.11 -7.18 7.79
CA ALA A 280 1.94 -6.13 7.21
C ALA A 280 2.24 -4.96 8.18
N GLY A 281 1.70 -4.97 9.41
CA GLY A 281 1.93 -3.94 10.44
C GLY A 281 1.05 -2.69 10.30
N ALA A 282 -0.09 -2.79 9.60
CA ALA A 282 -1.09 -1.73 9.51
C ALA A 282 -2.42 -2.15 10.16
N VAL A 283 -3.29 -1.18 10.45
CA VAL A 283 -4.56 -1.42 11.15
C VAL A 283 -5.73 -1.46 10.17
N PRO A 284 -6.38 -2.62 9.97
CA PRO A 284 -7.49 -2.73 9.03
C PRO A 284 -8.73 -1.95 9.51
N VAL A 285 -9.49 -1.39 8.56
CA VAL A 285 -10.73 -0.63 8.83
C VAL A 285 -12.01 -1.36 8.39
N ALA A 286 -11.91 -2.40 7.57
CA ALA A 286 -13.05 -3.20 7.13
C ALA A 286 -13.67 -3.98 8.31
N LYS A 287 -15.02 -3.95 8.43
CA LYS A 287 -15.80 -4.52 9.53
C LYS A 287 -16.70 -5.64 9.04
#